data_39fb2679b3b6768e277331df4ef7c58e
#
_entry.id   39fb2679b3b6768e277331df4ef7c58e
#
_cell.length_a   1.000
_cell.length_b   1.000
_cell.length_c   1.000
_cell.angle_alpha   90.00
_cell.angle_beta   90.00
_cell.angle_gamma   90.00
#
_symmetry.space_group_name_H-M   'P 1'
#
loop_
_entity.id
_entity.type
_entity.pdbx_description
1 polymer ?
#
loop_
_entity_poly.entity_id
_entity_poly.type
_entity_poly.pdbx_seq_one_letter_code
_entity_poly.pdbx_strand_id
1 'polypeptide(L)'
;MTRLDFYGIDAIHLKESEELLPGRLIVIEGTDGVGRSTQLTILRPWLESTGYAVVDTEMTRSVLAGPGLKRAKQGHTLGPITLNLFYATDFVDRFESQILPALRAGFIVLTDRYIYSLMARALVRGADPTWIRSIYGLALKPDAIFYLKVSINNLIPRVLQRGGFDYWESGMDMRLGADLFESFVKYQALLLQEFDAMAGEYHFQVIDASLPADQINEQLKQRILPLLPQG
;
A
#
# COMPACT_ATOMS: atom_id res chain seq x y z
N MET A 1 -21.89 -9.06 0.72
CA MET A 1 -21.68 -8.55 -0.65
C MET A 1 -21.12 -7.15 -0.51
N THR A 2 -19.92 -6.91 -1.03
CA THR A 2 -19.26 -5.60 -0.94
C THR A 2 -19.90 -4.65 -1.94
N ARG A 3 -20.36 -3.51 -1.46
CA ARG A 3 -20.85 -2.43 -2.34
C ARG A 3 -19.64 -1.84 -3.06
N LEU A 4 -19.70 -1.80 -4.39
CA LEU A 4 -18.70 -1.12 -5.20
C LEU A 4 -18.65 0.37 -4.84
N ASP A 5 -17.56 0.81 -4.26
CA ASP A 5 -17.35 2.20 -3.93
C ASP A 5 -15.93 2.66 -4.31
N PHE A 6 -15.85 3.81 -4.99
CA PHE A 6 -14.61 4.42 -5.45
C PHE A 6 -14.33 5.69 -4.64
N TYR A 7 -13.07 6.11 -4.58
CA TYR A 7 -12.72 7.37 -3.92
C TYR A 7 -13.16 8.61 -4.69
N GLY A 8 -13.33 8.49 -5.99
CA GLY A 8 -13.77 9.57 -6.87
C GLY A 8 -14.60 9.03 -8.04
N ILE A 9 -13.98 8.81 -9.19
CA ILE A 9 -14.64 8.45 -10.42
C ILE A 9 -14.64 6.93 -10.63
N ASP A 10 -15.81 6.36 -10.88
CA ASP A 10 -15.92 5.00 -11.43
C ASP A 10 -15.55 5.02 -12.93
N ALA A 11 -14.26 5.03 -13.21
CA ALA A 11 -13.72 5.15 -14.58
C ALA A 11 -13.97 3.92 -15.45
N ILE A 12 -14.37 2.80 -14.85
CA ILE A 12 -14.63 1.53 -15.55
C ILE A 12 -16.09 1.12 -15.50
N HIS A 13 -16.97 2.03 -15.07
CA HIS A 13 -18.43 1.87 -15.05
C HIS A 13 -18.95 0.61 -14.34
N LEU A 14 -18.26 0.18 -13.29
CA LEU A 14 -18.66 -1.01 -12.50
C LEU A 14 -19.99 -0.81 -11.80
N LYS A 15 -20.31 0.41 -11.36
CA LYS A 15 -21.58 0.72 -10.67
C LYS A 15 -22.78 0.61 -11.61
N GLU A 16 -22.58 0.92 -12.89
CA GLU A 16 -23.62 0.87 -13.91
C GLU A 16 -23.94 -0.58 -14.35
N SER A 17 -22.95 -1.48 -14.21
CA SER A 17 -23.15 -2.90 -14.55
C SER A 17 -23.90 -3.70 -13.48
N GLU A 18 -24.25 -3.08 -12.33
CA GLU A 18 -24.77 -3.76 -11.12
C GLU A 18 -23.88 -4.92 -10.68
N GLU A 19 -22.62 -4.92 -11.09
CA GLU A 19 -21.68 -5.99 -10.85
C GLU A 19 -21.32 -6.06 -9.35
N LEU A 20 -21.49 -7.22 -8.77
CA LEU A 20 -21.09 -7.50 -7.39
C LEU A 20 -19.71 -8.15 -7.40
N LEU A 21 -18.79 -7.62 -6.59
CA LEU A 21 -17.50 -8.27 -6.38
C LEU A 21 -17.61 -9.23 -5.19
N PRO A 22 -17.62 -10.54 -5.43
CA PRO A 22 -17.68 -11.53 -4.34
C PRO A 22 -16.38 -11.59 -3.53
N GLY A 23 -15.23 -11.20 -4.12
CA GLY A 23 -13.94 -11.13 -3.46
C GLY A 23 -13.83 -10.03 -2.40
N ARG A 24 -12.67 -9.99 -1.74
CA ARG A 24 -12.35 -8.95 -0.74
C ARG A 24 -11.00 -8.34 -1.03
N LEU A 25 -10.92 -7.02 -0.92
CA LEU A 25 -9.68 -6.24 -1.05
C LEU A 25 -9.18 -5.84 0.35
N ILE A 26 -8.07 -6.42 0.76
CA ILE A 26 -7.44 -6.19 2.07
C ILE A 26 -6.08 -5.55 1.84
N VAL A 27 -5.88 -4.39 2.43
CA VAL A 27 -4.67 -3.57 2.27
C VAL A 27 -3.85 -3.59 3.54
N ILE A 28 -2.54 -3.85 3.41
CA ILE A 28 -1.56 -3.68 4.51
C ILE A 28 -0.67 -2.49 4.17
N GLU A 29 -0.75 -1.45 4.98
CA GLU A 29 -0.01 -0.20 4.82
C GLU A 29 1.01 0.03 5.93
N GLY A 30 1.92 0.94 5.70
CA GLY A 30 2.93 1.37 6.66
C GLY A 30 4.27 1.72 6.01
N THR A 31 5.20 2.23 6.82
CA THR A 31 6.53 2.66 6.39
C THR A 31 7.42 1.51 5.91
N ASP A 32 8.53 1.84 5.25
CA ASP A 32 9.50 0.84 4.81
C ASP A 32 10.15 0.15 6.02
N GLY A 33 10.24 -1.19 5.97
CA GLY A 33 10.83 -1.98 7.07
C GLY A 33 9.91 -2.28 8.25
N VAL A 34 8.63 -1.85 8.23
CA VAL A 34 7.70 -2.10 9.35
C VAL A 34 7.28 -3.57 9.52
N GLY A 35 7.44 -4.40 8.47
CA GLY A 35 7.13 -5.84 8.53
C GLY A 35 5.89 -6.27 7.74
N ARG A 36 5.39 -5.46 6.80
CA ARG A 36 4.22 -5.78 5.97
C ARG A 36 4.36 -7.11 5.23
N SER A 37 5.46 -7.29 4.49
CA SER A 37 5.70 -8.52 3.72
C SER A 37 5.76 -9.77 4.60
N THR A 38 6.31 -9.65 5.83
CA THR A 38 6.29 -10.74 6.82
C THR A 38 4.85 -11.11 7.16
N GLN A 39 3.98 -10.13 7.39
CA GLN A 39 2.58 -10.40 7.70
C GLN A 39 1.84 -11.07 6.54
N LEU A 40 2.07 -10.61 5.32
CA LEU A 40 1.46 -11.22 4.12
C LEU A 40 1.90 -12.67 3.92
N THR A 41 3.19 -12.97 4.14
CA THR A 41 3.73 -14.34 4.06
C THR A 41 3.05 -15.29 5.05
N ILE A 42 2.59 -14.79 6.21
CA ILE A 42 1.86 -15.60 7.21
C ILE A 42 0.36 -15.63 6.93
N LEU A 43 -0.24 -14.51 6.51
CA LEU A 43 -1.68 -14.39 6.26
C LEU A 43 -2.13 -15.23 5.07
N ARG A 44 -1.36 -15.27 3.99
CA ARG A 44 -1.73 -15.98 2.78
C ARG A 44 -1.98 -17.48 3.02
N PRO A 45 -1.02 -18.26 3.58
CA PRO A 45 -1.26 -19.68 3.85
C PRO A 45 -2.41 -19.92 4.82
N TRP A 46 -2.62 -19.01 5.78
CA TRP A 46 -3.75 -19.11 6.68
C TRP A 46 -5.09 -18.96 5.94
N LEU A 47 -5.26 -17.98 5.08
CA LEU A 47 -6.46 -17.80 4.27
C LEU A 47 -6.69 -18.99 3.34
N GLU A 48 -5.63 -19.48 2.69
CA GLU A 48 -5.70 -20.66 1.82
C GLU A 48 -6.12 -21.91 2.61
N SER A 49 -5.60 -22.10 3.84
CA SER A 49 -5.97 -23.22 4.71
C SER A 49 -7.42 -23.14 5.22
N THR A 50 -8.01 -21.95 5.22
CA THR A 50 -9.43 -21.74 5.56
C THR A 50 -10.36 -21.81 4.35
N GLY A 51 -9.83 -22.17 3.17
CA GLY A 51 -10.62 -22.45 1.97
C GLY A 51 -10.78 -21.28 1.00
N TYR A 52 -10.06 -20.18 1.20
CA TYR A 52 -10.12 -19.03 0.29
C TYR A 52 -9.00 -19.05 -0.74
N ALA A 53 -9.33 -18.73 -1.97
CA ALA A 53 -8.31 -18.42 -3.00
C ALA A 53 -7.75 -17.02 -2.74
N VAL A 54 -6.42 -16.87 -2.80
CA VAL A 54 -5.70 -15.64 -2.45
C VAL A 54 -4.81 -15.18 -3.58
N VAL A 55 -4.88 -13.89 -3.89
CA VAL A 55 -3.92 -13.19 -4.75
C VAL A 55 -3.22 -12.13 -3.93
N ASP A 56 -1.89 -12.14 -3.93
CA ASP A 56 -1.07 -11.07 -3.37
C ASP A 56 -0.49 -10.18 -4.47
N THR A 57 -0.48 -8.89 -4.22
CA THR A 57 0.12 -7.89 -5.12
C THR A 57 0.83 -6.81 -4.32
N GLU A 58 1.82 -6.15 -4.94
CA GLU A 58 2.55 -5.04 -4.32
C GLU A 58 2.90 -3.97 -5.35
N MET A 59 3.35 -2.80 -4.89
CA MET A 59 3.80 -1.71 -5.76
C MET A 59 4.95 -2.14 -6.68
N THR A 60 5.01 -1.51 -7.86
CA THR A 60 6.07 -1.71 -8.89
C THR A 60 6.09 -3.11 -9.51
N ARG A 61 4.96 -3.83 -9.44
CA ARG A 61 4.79 -5.17 -10.05
C ARG A 61 4.04 -5.15 -11.37
N SER A 62 3.64 -3.98 -11.87
CA SER A 62 3.09 -3.86 -13.23
C SER A 62 4.11 -4.37 -14.25
N VAL A 63 3.66 -5.26 -15.13
CA VAL A 63 4.48 -5.75 -16.26
C VAL A 63 4.79 -4.62 -17.22
N LEU A 64 3.84 -3.69 -17.37
CA LEU A 64 3.93 -2.57 -18.30
C LEU A 64 4.81 -1.43 -17.76
N ALA A 65 4.53 -0.93 -16.56
CA ALA A 65 5.17 0.27 -16.00
C ALA A 65 6.36 -0.04 -15.08
N GLY A 66 6.36 -1.18 -14.41
CA GLY A 66 7.37 -1.54 -13.39
C GLY A 66 8.82 -1.48 -13.89
N PRO A 67 9.17 -2.08 -15.05
CA PRO A 67 10.54 -2.02 -15.58
C PRO A 67 11.00 -0.59 -15.90
N GLY A 68 10.11 0.25 -16.45
CA GLY A 68 10.39 1.66 -16.74
C GLY A 68 10.62 2.46 -15.46
N LEU A 69 9.75 2.28 -14.47
CA LEU A 69 9.87 2.91 -13.16
C LEU A 69 11.16 2.53 -12.44
N LYS A 70 11.54 1.24 -12.45
CA LYS A 70 12.79 0.77 -11.87
C LYS A 70 14.02 1.43 -12.52
N ARG A 71 14.05 1.47 -13.86
CA ARG A 71 15.14 2.09 -14.62
C ARG A 71 15.23 3.60 -14.35
N ALA A 72 14.10 4.29 -14.33
CA ALA A 72 14.03 5.71 -14.06
C ALA A 72 14.49 6.06 -12.63
N LYS A 73 14.14 5.26 -11.65
CA LYS A 73 14.61 5.40 -10.26
C LYS A 73 16.12 5.19 -10.14
N GLN A 74 16.70 4.22 -10.85
CA GLN A 74 18.14 3.97 -10.86
C GLN A 74 18.92 5.14 -11.49
N GLY A 75 18.38 5.74 -12.55
CA GLY A 75 19.00 6.87 -13.25
C GLY A 75 18.69 8.23 -12.65
N HIS A 76 17.81 8.34 -11.66
CA HIS A 76 17.31 9.62 -11.12
C HIS A 76 16.82 10.60 -12.19
N THR A 77 16.18 10.09 -13.25
CA THR A 77 15.90 10.83 -14.48
C THR A 77 14.51 11.47 -14.54
N LEU A 78 13.60 11.12 -13.61
CA LEU A 78 12.23 11.63 -13.65
C LEU A 78 12.02 12.82 -12.73
N GLY A 79 11.35 13.84 -13.27
CA GLY A 79 10.76 14.89 -12.46
C GLY A 79 9.58 14.38 -11.64
N PRO A 80 9.15 15.12 -10.60
CA PRO A 80 8.15 14.66 -9.63
C PRO A 80 6.79 14.32 -10.26
N ILE A 81 6.33 15.11 -11.23
CA ILE A 81 5.05 14.86 -11.93
C ILE A 81 5.12 13.51 -12.69
N THR A 82 6.16 13.35 -13.51
CA THR A 82 6.33 12.13 -14.31
C THR A 82 6.47 10.90 -13.42
N LEU A 83 7.23 10.99 -12.32
CA LEU A 83 7.38 9.90 -11.35
C LEU A 83 6.03 9.48 -10.75
N ASN A 84 5.19 10.44 -10.34
CA ASN A 84 3.85 10.15 -9.80
C ASN A 84 2.92 9.53 -10.86
N LEU A 85 2.99 9.99 -12.13
CA LEU A 85 2.21 9.39 -13.22
C LEU A 85 2.69 7.97 -13.55
N PHE A 86 3.99 7.67 -13.47
CA PHE A 86 4.48 6.30 -13.59
C PHE A 86 3.97 5.39 -12.48
N TYR A 87 3.95 5.86 -11.24
CA TYR A 87 3.33 5.12 -10.13
C TYR A 87 1.83 4.94 -10.31
N ALA A 88 1.13 5.95 -10.82
CA ALA A 88 -0.29 5.83 -11.13
C ALA A 88 -0.54 4.80 -12.24
N THR A 89 0.27 4.79 -13.30
CA THR A 89 0.20 3.80 -14.37
C THR A 89 0.48 2.38 -13.84
N ASP A 90 1.50 2.20 -12.99
CA ASP A 90 1.76 0.91 -12.32
C ASP A 90 0.55 0.45 -11.50
N PHE A 91 -0.08 1.36 -10.78
CA PHE A 91 -1.27 1.06 -9.99
C PHE A 91 -2.45 0.65 -10.88
N VAL A 92 -2.76 1.43 -11.91
CA VAL A 92 -3.90 1.19 -12.80
C VAL A 92 -3.73 -0.15 -13.54
N ASP A 93 -2.55 -0.40 -14.10
CA ASP A 93 -2.29 -1.68 -14.79
C ASP A 93 -2.49 -2.88 -13.84
N ARG A 94 -2.00 -2.82 -12.61
CA ARG A 94 -2.24 -3.88 -11.61
C ARG A 94 -3.71 -3.96 -11.19
N PHE A 95 -4.38 -2.82 -11.08
CA PHE A 95 -5.79 -2.79 -10.74
C PHE A 95 -6.64 -3.50 -11.80
N GLU A 96 -6.41 -3.20 -13.07
CA GLU A 96 -7.16 -3.78 -14.19
C GLU A 96 -6.77 -5.23 -14.50
N SER A 97 -5.47 -5.56 -14.43
CA SER A 97 -4.95 -6.88 -14.84
C SER A 97 -4.91 -7.92 -13.73
N GLN A 98 -4.90 -7.52 -12.46
CA GLN A 98 -4.74 -8.44 -11.31
C GLN A 98 -5.84 -8.26 -10.26
N ILE A 99 -6.02 -7.04 -9.71
CA ILE A 99 -6.90 -6.82 -8.56
C ILE A 99 -8.36 -7.07 -8.95
N LEU A 100 -8.85 -6.36 -9.95
CA LEU A 100 -10.24 -6.44 -10.36
C LEU A 100 -10.65 -7.85 -10.86
N PRO A 101 -9.87 -8.53 -11.72
CA PRO A 101 -10.19 -9.90 -12.11
C PRO A 101 -10.23 -10.88 -10.94
N ALA A 102 -9.31 -10.75 -9.97
CA ALA A 102 -9.31 -11.59 -8.78
C ALA A 102 -10.55 -11.36 -7.90
N LEU A 103 -10.93 -10.08 -7.70
CA LEU A 103 -12.14 -9.74 -6.95
C LEU A 103 -13.41 -10.26 -7.61
N ARG A 104 -13.50 -10.21 -8.96
CA ARG A 104 -14.58 -10.79 -9.76
C ARG A 104 -14.67 -12.31 -9.61
N ALA A 105 -13.51 -12.96 -9.52
CA ALA A 105 -13.43 -14.41 -9.32
C ALA A 105 -13.67 -14.85 -7.87
N GLY A 106 -13.93 -13.93 -6.94
CA GLY A 106 -14.19 -14.24 -5.53
C GLY A 106 -12.96 -14.41 -4.66
N PHE A 107 -11.78 -14.03 -5.15
CA PHE A 107 -10.53 -14.18 -4.42
C PHE A 107 -10.40 -13.12 -3.32
N ILE A 108 -9.64 -13.47 -2.29
CA ILE A 108 -9.12 -12.49 -1.33
C ILE A 108 -7.87 -11.86 -1.93
N VAL A 109 -7.92 -10.56 -2.18
CA VAL A 109 -6.76 -9.80 -2.67
C VAL A 109 -6.06 -9.18 -1.47
N LEU A 110 -4.84 -9.63 -1.20
CA LEU A 110 -3.92 -9.04 -0.22
C LEU A 110 -2.97 -8.09 -0.94
N THR A 111 -2.91 -6.83 -0.55
CA THR A 111 -1.95 -5.90 -1.18
C THR A 111 -0.95 -5.34 -0.16
N ASP A 112 0.36 -5.52 -0.45
CA ASP A 112 1.45 -4.80 0.22
C ASP A 112 1.52 -3.41 -0.37
N ARG A 113 0.89 -2.45 0.29
CA ARG A 113 0.66 -1.07 -0.14
C ARG A 113 -0.42 -0.93 -1.23
N TYR A 114 -1.12 0.15 -1.13
CA TYR A 114 -2.15 0.56 -2.08
C TYR A 114 -1.90 2.02 -2.48
N ILE A 115 -2.94 2.76 -2.82
CA ILE A 115 -2.83 4.19 -3.20
C ILE A 115 -2.27 5.07 -2.08
N TYR A 116 -2.44 4.68 -0.80
CA TYR A 116 -2.06 5.52 0.35
C TYR A 116 -0.56 5.72 0.47
N SER A 117 0.23 4.66 0.29
CA SER A 117 1.69 4.78 0.21
C SER A 117 2.14 5.65 -0.97
N LEU A 118 1.42 5.61 -2.09
CA LEU A 118 1.72 6.43 -3.27
C LEU A 118 1.42 7.90 -2.99
N MET A 119 0.24 8.18 -2.42
CA MET A 119 -0.17 9.52 -2.02
C MET A 119 0.77 10.09 -0.94
N ALA A 120 1.05 9.34 0.14
CA ALA A 120 1.93 9.80 1.21
C ALA A 120 3.31 10.21 0.68
N ARG A 121 3.91 9.37 -0.18
CA ARG A 121 5.21 9.66 -0.78
C ARG A 121 5.20 10.88 -1.72
N ALA A 122 4.09 11.09 -2.42
CA ALA A 122 3.91 12.27 -3.28
C ALA A 122 3.72 13.55 -2.46
N LEU A 123 2.87 13.50 -1.42
CA LEU A 123 2.57 14.64 -0.54
C LEU A 123 3.82 15.10 0.22
N VAL A 124 4.59 14.18 0.79
CA VAL A 124 5.87 14.49 1.45
C VAL A 124 6.84 15.17 0.49
N ARG A 125 6.78 14.86 -0.82
CA ARG A 125 7.58 15.51 -1.88
C ARG A 125 6.97 16.79 -2.42
N GLY A 126 5.91 17.30 -1.80
CA GLY A 126 5.27 18.57 -2.15
C GLY A 126 4.29 18.51 -3.32
N ALA A 127 3.75 17.33 -3.64
CA ALA A 127 2.67 17.24 -4.61
C ALA A 127 1.41 17.93 -4.09
N ASP A 128 0.66 18.57 -5.00
CA ASP A 128 -0.62 19.17 -4.65
C ASP A 128 -1.61 18.08 -4.17
N PRO A 129 -2.23 18.25 -2.98
CA PRO A 129 -3.11 17.25 -2.40
C PRO A 129 -4.36 16.96 -3.25
N THR A 130 -4.91 17.97 -3.91
CA THR A 130 -6.11 17.81 -4.75
C THR A 130 -5.76 17.03 -6.01
N TRP A 131 -4.63 17.38 -6.64
CA TRP A 131 -4.15 16.69 -7.83
C TRP A 131 -3.85 15.22 -7.55
N ILE A 132 -3.09 14.91 -6.49
CA ILE A 132 -2.73 13.52 -6.20
C ILE A 132 -3.93 12.65 -5.82
N ARG A 133 -4.90 13.22 -5.06
CA ARG A 133 -6.16 12.52 -4.76
C ARG A 133 -7.00 12.29 -6.02
N SER A 134 -7.02 13.23 -6.95
CA SER A 134 -7.76 13.07 -8.22
C SER A 134 -7.19 11.95 -9.08
N ILE A 135 -5.86 11.80 -9.14
CA ILE A 135 -5.20 10.70 -9.85
C ILE A 135 -5.65 9.34 -9.33
N TYR A 136 -5.71 9.18 -8.00
CA TYR A 136 -6.09 7.92 -7.37
C TYR A 136 -7.59 7.79 -7.07
N GLY A 137 -8.40 8.76 -7.50
CA GLY A 137 -9.86 8.72 -7.34
C GLY A 137 -10.55 7.54 -8.02
N LEU A 138 -9.90 6.96 -9.03
CA LEU A 138 -10.36 5.75 -9.71
C LEU A 138 -10.17 4.46 -8.90
N ALA A 139 -9.49 4.52 -7.75
CA ALA A 139 -9.23 3.36 -6.93
C ALA A 139 -10.49 2.90 -6.17
N LEU A 140 -10.71 1.58 -6.18
CA LEU A 140 -11.75 0.94 -5.39
C LEU A 140 -11.44 1.09 -3.90
N LYS A 141 -12.45 1.38 -3.08
CA LYS A 141 -12.30 1.40 -1.62
C LYS A 141 -12.11 -0.04 -1.10
N PRO A 142 -11.04 -0.31 -0.34
CA PRO A 142 -10.81 -1.63 0.24
C PRO A 142 -11.86 -2.02 1.30
N ASP A 143 -12.06 -3.31 1.48
CA ASP A 143 -12.89 -3.83 2.59
C ASP A 143 -12.21 -3.58 3.95
N ALA A 144 -10.87 -3.58 3.99
CA ALA A 144 -10.10 -3.16 5.16
C ALA A 144 -8.74 -2.59 4.79
N ILE A 145 -8.28 -1.63 5.59
CA ILE A 145 -6.96 -1.02 5.49
C ILE A 145 -6.30 -1.16 6.86
N PHE A 146 -5.28 -2.02 6.94
CA PHE A 146 -4.49 -2.22 8.16
C PHE A 146 -3.21 -1.41 8.08
N TYR A 147 -3.06 -0.47 9.00
CA TYR A 147 -1.87 0.35 9.10
C TYR A 147 -0.96 -0.17 10.20
N LEU A 148 0.15 -0.80 9.79
CA LEU A 148 1.21 -1.21 10.69
C LEU A 148 2.02 0.02 11.10
N LYS A 149 1.82 0.49 12.33
CA LYS A 149 2.46 1.68 12.85
C LYS A 149 3.57 1.32 13.84
N VAL A 150 4.73 1.92 13.66
CA VAL A 150 5.87 1.77 14.56
C VAL A 150 6.62 3.10 14.70
N SER A 151 7.21 3.36 15.86
CA SER A 151 8.07 4.53 16.04
C SER A 151 9.35 4.42 15.21
N ILE A 152 9.94 5.57 14.85
CA ILE A 152 11.19 5.61 14.10
C ILE A 152 12.31 4.89 14.87
N ASN A 153 12.37 5.03 16.19
CA ASN A 153 13.37 4.36 17.02
C ASN A 153 13.31 2.83 16.93
N ASN A 154 12.10 2.27 16.77
CA ASN A 154 11.90 0.83 16.58
C ASN A 154 12.06 0.41 15.11
N LEU A 155 11.90 1.35 14.16
CA LEU A 155 12.06 1.10 12.73
C LEU A 155 13.54 0.98 12.32
N ILE A 156 14.41 1.86 12.85
CA ILE A 156 15.85 1.93 12.52
C ILE A 156 16.55 0.56 12.66
N PRO A 157 16.45 -0.15 13.78
CA PRO A 157 17.11 -1.46 13.92
C PRO A 157 16.65 -2.47 12.87
N ARG A 158 15.36 -2.45 12.50
CA ARG A 158 14.79 -3.36 11.48
C ARG A 158 15.34 -3.10 10.08
N VAL A 159 15.48 -1.81 9.73
CA VAL A 159 16.06 -1.41 8.46
C VAL A 159 17.54 -1.78 8.37
N LEU A 160 18.30 -1.58 9.46
CA LEU A 160 19.70 -1.99 9.52
C LEU A 160 19.88 -3.49 9.37
N GLN A 161 19.05 -4.31 10.03
CA GLN A 161 19.07 -5.78 9.89
C GLN A 161 18.73 -6.26 8.48
N ARG A 162 17.93 -5.51 7.71
CA ARG A 162 17.53 -5.82 6.34
C ARG A 162 18.60 -5.48 5.30
N GLY A 163 19.67 -4.80 5.65
CA GLY A 163 20.74 -4.40 4.74
C GLY A 163 21.03 -2.90 4.71
N GLY A 164 20.41 -2.12 5.57
CA GLY A 164 20.66 -0.70 5.72
C GLY A 164 19.67 0.21 4.99
N PHE A 165 20.05 1.46 4.85
CA PHE A 165 19.21 2.52 4.29
C PHE A 165 19.32 2.59 2.76
N ASP A 166 18.19 2.59 2.08
CA ASP A 166 18.09 2.80 0.62
C ASP A 166 17.91 4.29 0.30
N TYR A 167 18.38 4.71 -0.87
CA TYR A 167 18.31 6.10 -1.33
C TYR A 167 16.87 6.66 -1.33
N TRP A 168 15.92 5.90 -1.89
CA TRP A 168 14.53 6.34 -2.03
C TRP A 168 13.74 6.21 -0.74
N GLU A 169 14.03 5.19 0.06
CA GLU A 169 13.44 4.98 1.39
C GLU A 169 13.97 6.01 2.42
N SER A 170 15.11 6.61 2.13
CA SER A 170 15.70 7.70 2.91
C SER A 170 15.29 9.10 2.42
N GLY A 171 14.58 9.20 1.31
CA GLY A 171 14.19 10.50 0.74
C GLY A 171 15.39 11.38 0.36
N MET A 172 16.52 10.78 -0.07
CA MET A 172 17.74 11.52 -0.43
C MET A 172 17.52 12.48 -1.61
N ASP A 173 16.55 12.18 -2.46
CA ASP A 173 16.09 13.06 -3.53
C ASP A 173 15.55 14.41 -3.02
N MET A 174 15.12 14.47 -1.76
CA MET A 174 14.57 15.65 -1.10
C MET A 174 15.63 16.48 -0.34
N ARG A 175 16.85 15.95 -0.18
CA ARG A 175 17.96 16.61 0.55
C ARG A 175 17.59 17.01 1.99
N LEU A 176 16.91 16.14 2.71
CA LEU A 176 16.44 16.40 4.07
C LEU A 176 17.54 16.32 5.14
N GLY A 177 18.64 15.63 4.88
CA GLY A 177 19.75 15.43 5.80
C GLY A 177 21.10 15.50 5.12
N ALA A 178 22.16 15.58 5.93
CA ALA A 178 23.54 15.56 5.47
C ALA A 178 24.01 14.18 5.00
N ASP A 179 23.39 13.11 5.52
CA ASP A 179 23.68 11.73 5.18
C ASP A 179 22.39 10.89 5.06
N LEU A 180 22.56 9.61 4.67
CA LEU A 180 21.45 8.66 4.51
C LEU A 180 20.66 8.44 5.80
N PHE A 181 21.33 8.41 6.95
CA PHE A 181 20.66 8.16 8.23
C PHE A 181 19.80 9.35 8.65
N GLU A 182 20.37 10.54 8.64
CA GLU A 182 19.64 11.77 9.00
C GLU A 182 18.45 11.98 8.06
N SER A 183 18.68 11.80 6.74
CA SER A 183 17.63 11.91 5.74
C SER A 183 16.54 10.86 5.95
N PHE A 184 16.90 9.61 6.24
CA PHE A 184 15.94 8.54 6.54
C PHE A 184 15.04 8.90 7.74
N VAL A 185 15.64 9.34 8.86
CA VAL A 185 14.89 9.70 10.06
C VAL A 185 13.87 10.80 9.76
N LYS A 186 14.28 11.86 9.08
CA LYS A 186 13.41 12.99 8.71
C LYS A 186 12.32 12.57 7.73
N TYR A 187 12.68 11.82 6.69
CA TYR A 187 11.73 11.37 5.67
C TYR A 187 10.67 10.40 6.23
N GLN A 188 11.09 9.44 7.03
CA GLN A 188 10.15 8.50 7.67
C GLN A 188 9.25 9.20 8.69
N ALA A 189 9.74 10.25 9.39
CA ALA A 189 8.91 11.07 10.25
C ALA A 189 7.79 11.78 9.48
N LEU A 190 8.11 12.36 8.34
CA LEU A 190 7.12 12.98 7.45
C LEU A 190 6.11 11.94 6.92
N LEU A 191 6.58 10.77 6.50
CA LEU A 191 5.69 9.69 6.05
C LEU A 191 4.74 9.22 7.16
N LEU A 192 5.22 9.08 8.41
CA LEU A 192 4.36 8.72 9.54
C LEU A 192 3.28 9.76 9.80
N GLN A 193 3.59 11.07 9.68
CA GLN A 193 2.60 12.14 9.78
C GLN A 193 1.53 12.03 8.71
N GLU A 194 1.91 11.79 7.44
CA GLU A 194 0.96 11.59 6.35
C GLU A 194 0.09 10.35 6.55
N PHE A 195 0.68 9.23 6.97
CA PHE A 195 -0.09 8.02 7.29
C PHE A 195 -1.05 8.23 8.46
N ASP A 196 -0.66 8.98 9.49
CA ASP A 196 -1.52 9.28 10.63
C ASP A 196 -2.71 10.16 10.21
N ALA A 197 -2.48 11.17 9.36
CA ALA A 197 -3.54 11.98 8.78
C ALA A 197 -4.51 11.14 7.92
N MET A 198 -3.96 10.29 7.05
CA MET A 198 -4.75 9.38 6.21
C MET A 198 -5.50 8.33 7.04
N ALA A 199 -4.96 7.89 8.17
CA ALA A 199 -5.63 6.92 9.04
C ALA A 199 -6.97 7.45 9.54
N GLY A 200 -7.06 8.75 9.86
CA GLY A 200 -8.33 9.42 10.19
C GLY A 200 -9.24 9.60 8.97
N GLU A 201 -8.68 10.07 7.84
CA GLU A 201 -9.42 10.39 6.61
C GLU A 201 -10.03 9.13 5.96
N TYR A 202 -9.27 8.02 5.91
CA TYR A 202 -9.64 6.78 5.22
C TYR A 202 -10.00 5.63 6.17
N HIS A 203 -10.16 5.91 7.47
CA HIS A 203 -10.59 4.94 8.49
C HIS A 203 -9.68 3.71 8.60
N PHE A 204 -8.36 3.91 8.64
CA PHE A 204 -7.42 2.82 8.81
C PHE A 204 -7.59 2.12 10.16
N GLN A 205 -7.46 0.81 10.15
CA GLN A 205 -7.32 0.03 11.36
C GLN A 205 -5.84 -0.01 11.77
N VAL A 206 -5.49 0.81 12.76
CA VAL A 206 -4.10 0.89 13.24
C VAL A 206 -3.75 -0.33 14.07
N ILE A 207 -2.57 -0.90 13.78
CA ILE A 207 -1.98 -2.04 14.50
C ILE A 207 -0.59 -1.61 14.99
N ASP A 208 -0.33 -1.85 16.27
CA ASP A 208 0.99 -1.60 16.86
C ASP A 208 1.99 -2.62 16.32
N ALA A 209 2.83 -2.16 15.40
CA ALA A 209 3.88 -2.98 14.81
C ALA A 209 5.16 -3.05 15.67
N SER A 210 5.18 -2.54 16.90
CA SER A 210 6.25 -2.80 17.87
C SER A 210 6.17 -4.20 18.48
N LEU A 211 5.00 -4.82 18.42
CA LEU A 211 4.74 -6.16 18.92
C LEU A 211 5.49 -7.25 18.12
N PRO A 212 5.65 -8.46 18.67
CA PRO A 212 6.12 -9.64 17.94
C PRO A 212 5.26 -9.95 16.71
N ALA A 213 5.88 -10.51 15.66
CA ALA A 213 5.23 -10.73 14.38
C ALA A 213 3.99 -11.65 14.47
N ASP A 214 4.02 -12.66 15.34
CA ASP A 214 2.92 -13.57 15.62
C ASP A 214 1.72 -12.86 16.26
N GLN A 215 1.96 -11.95 17.20
CA GLN A 215 0.90 -11.16 17.84
C GLN A 215 0.27 -10.16 16.87
N ILE A 216 1.07 -9.53 16.02
CA ILE A 216 0.56 -8.67 14.94
C ILE A 216 -0.33 -9.49 14.01
N ASN A 217 0.15 -10.68 13.62
CA ASN A 217 -0.58 -11.56 12.72
C ASN A 217 -1.91 -12.02 13.32
N GLU A 218 -1.94 -12.36 14.59
CA GLU A 218 -3.16 -12.76 15.29
C GLU A 218 -4.19 -11.62 15.30
N GLN A 219 -3.76 -10.37 15.58
CA GLN A 219 -4.66 -9.22 15.49
C GLN A 219 -5.21 -9.01 14.07
N LEU A 220 -4.37 -9.21 13.03
CA LEU A 220 -4.81 -9.13 11.64
C LEU A 220 -5.87 -10.19 11.33
N LYS A 221 -5.62 -11.46 11.72
CA LYS A 221 -6.57 -12.57 11.52
C LYS A 221 -7.91 -12.29 12.16
N GLN A 222 -7.92 -11.88 13.44
CA GLN A 222 -9.15 -11.57 14.17
C GLN A 222 -9.98 -10.48 13.49
N ARG A 223 -9.33 -9.48 12.86
CA ARG A 223 -10.02 -8.39 12.18
C ARG A 223 -10.39 -8.72 10.74
N ILE A 224 -9.67 -9.62 10.09
CA ILE A 224 -9.95 -10.10 8.73
C ILE A 224 -11.11 -11.09 8.72
N LEU A 225 -11.16 -12.01 9.70
CA LEU A 225 -12.13 -13.10 9.74
C LEU A 225 -13.58 -12.66 9.53
N PRO A 226 -14.10 -11.59 10.16
CA PRO A 226 -15.47 -11.11 9.96
C PRO A 226 -15.76 -10.55 8.56
N LEU A 227 -14.70 -10.21 7.79
CA LEU A 227 -14.81 -9.63 6.45
C LEU A 227 -14.91 -10.70 5.36
N LEU A 228 -14.50 -11.92 5.68
CA LEU A 228 -14.44 -13.01 4.70
C LEU A 228 -15.84 -13.37 4.20
N PRO A 229 -16.00 -13.71 2.91
CA PRO A 229 -17.25 -14.19 2.38
C PRO A 229 -17.73 -15.41 3.16
N GLN A 230 -19.00 -15.42 3.55
CA GLN A 230 -19.60 -16.64 4.09
C GLN A 230 -19.79 -17.62 2.93
N GLY A 231 -19.26 -18.83 3.07
CA GLY A 231 -19.41 -19.93 2.11
C GLY A 231 -20.86 -20.40 1.95
#